data_c770a00c3b2d9dc6d326633f0311bdcc
#
_entry.id   c770a00c3b2d9dc6d326633f0311bdcc
#
_cell.length_a   1.000
_cell.length_b   1.000
_cell.length_c   1.000
_cell.angle_alpha   90.00
_cell.angle_beta   90.00
_cell.angle_gamma   90.00
#
_symmetry.space_group_name_H-M   'P 1'
#
loop_
_entity.id
_entity.type
_entity.pdbx_description
1 polymer ?
#
loop_
_entity_poly.entity_id
_entity_poly.type
_entity_poly.pdbx_seq_one_letter_code
_entity_poly.pdbx_strand_id
1 'polypeptide(L)' 'MNKKEAIAYGQIAFESMMHSDFKGELSVANFDIEMKQAFKMYPRNIVVSIAESKVYAEKKLKDLKNGCDTNE' A
#
# COMPACT_ATOMS: atom_id res chain seq x y z
N MET A 1 -1.41 18.75 -3.56
CA MET A 1 -1.75 17.43 -3.02
C MET A 1 -1.94 17.56 -1.51
N ASN A 2 -3.01 17.02 -0.96
CA ASN A 2 -3.26 17.11 0.48
C ASN A 2 -2.60 15.92 1.18
N LYS A 3 -2.64 15.95 2.52
CA LYS A 3 -2.01 14.90 3.31
C LYS A 3 -2.56 13.52 3.02
N LYS A 4 -3.87 13.45 2.85
CA LYS A 4 -4.53 12.17 2.63
C LYS A 4 -4.07 11.54 1.33
N GLU A 5 -3.93 12.35 0.30
CA GLU A 5 -3.44 11.87 -1.00
C GLU A 5 -1.98 11.45 -0.91
N ALA A 6 -1.17 12.22 -0.21
CA ALA A 6 0.24 11.89 -0.05
C ALA A 6 0.40 10.56 0.68
N ILE A 7 -0.37 10.37 1.76
CA ILE A 7 -0.35 9.12 2.50
C ILE A 7 -0.78 7.96 1.60
N ALA A 8 -1.82 8.18 0.79
CA ALA A 8 -2.33 7.16 -0.11
C ALA A 8 -1.26 6.71 -1.10
N TYR A 9 -0.54 7.65 -1.69
CA TYR A 9 0.53 7.30 -2.62
C TYR A 9 1.63 6.52 -1.91
N GLY A 10 1.96 6.92 -0.67
CA GLY A 10 2.95 6.19 0.12
C GLY A 10 2.53 4.77 0.43
N GLN A 11 1.26 4.59 0.77
CA GLN A 11 0.72 3.26 1.06
C GLN A 11 0.77 2.36 -0.17
N ILE A 12 0.43 2.90 -1.33
CA ILE A 12 0.48 2.14 -2.57
C ILE A 12 1.93 1.77 -2.89
N ALA A 13 2.86 2.70 -2.74
CA ALA A 13 4.26 2.44 -3.02
C ALA A 13 4.80 1.37 -2.09
N PHE A 14 4.47 1.45 -0.81
CA PHE A 14 4.95 0.48 0.16
C PHE A 14 4.37 -0.90 -0.13
N GLU A 15 3.09 -0.96 -0.43
CA GLU A 15 2.43 -2.22 -0.75
C GLU A 15 3.08 -2.89 -1.97
N SER A 16 3.45 -2.08 -2.94
CA SER A 16 4.14 -2.57 -4.12
C SER A 16 5.47 -3.23 -3.76
N MET A 17 6.20 -2.64 -2.81
CA MET A 17 7.48 -3.19 -2.38
C MET A 17 7.33 -4.44 -1.53
N MET A 18 6.17 -4.62 -0.92
CA MET A 18 5.91 -5.82 -0.13
C MET A 18 5.39 -6.97 -0.98
N HIS A 19 5.13 -6.71 -2.25
CA HIS A 19 4.61 -7.73 -3.15
C HIS A 19 5.68 -8.76 -3.45
N SER A 20 5.27 -10.01 -3.60
CA SER A 20 6.22 -11.10 -3.84
C SER A 20 7.00 -10.96 -5.14
N ASP A 21 6.49 -10.20 -6.08
CA ASP A 21 7.16 -9.97 -7.36
C ASP A 21 8.24 -8.91 -7.28
N PHE A 22 8.28 -8.15 -6.19
CA PHE A 22 9.27 -7.10 -6.04
C PHE A 22 10.65 -7.71 -5.81
N LYS A 23 11.61 -7.33 -6.64
CA LYS A 23 12.94 -7.92 -6.60
C LYS A 23 13.98 -7.07 -5.92
N GLY A 24 13.63 -5.85 -5.53
CA GLY A 24 14.59 -4.96 -4.90
C GLY A 24 14.55 -5.06 -3.39
N GLU A 25 15.45 -4.31 -2.75
CA GLU A 25 15.46 -4.22 -1.30
C GLU A 25 14.47 -3.17 -0.81
N LEU A 26 14.08 -3.29 0.43
CA LEU A 26 13.31 -2.24 1.10
C LEU A 26 14.28 -1.13 1.46
N SER A 27 14.31 -0.08 0.67
CA SER A 27 15.22 1.04 0.85
C SER A 27 14.53 2.33 0.46
N VAL A 28 15.08 3.44 0.94
CA VAL A 28 14.54 4.75 0.59
C VAL A 28 14.61 4.97 -0.92
N ALA A 29 15.71 4.54 -1.53
CA ALA A 29 15.88 4.71 -2.98
C ALA A 29 14.81 3.96 -3.75
N ASN A 30 14.53 2.73 -3.36
CA ASN A 30 13.49 1.95 -4.04
C ASN A 30 12.10 2.48 -3.73
N PHE A 31 11.89 2.97 -2.52
CA PHE A 31 10.62 3.60 -2.18
C PHE A 31 10.39 4.84 -3.05
N ASP A 32 11.42 5.64 -3.28
CA ASP A 32 11.34 6.80 -4.14
C ASP A 32 10.89 6.43 -5.55
N ILE A 33 11.48 5.36 -6.08
CA ILE A 33 11.12 4.87 -7.40
C ILE A 33 9.65 4.45 -7.45
N GLU A 34 9.21 3.69 -6.44
CA GLU A 34 7.83 3.21 -6.38
C GLU A 34 6.85 4.36 -6.20
N MET A 35 7.22 5.39 -5.43
CA MET A 35 6.39 6.56 -5.29
C MET A 35 6.20 7.28 -6.62
N LYS A 36 7.28 7.42 -7.37
CA LYS A 36 7.21 8.08 -8.68
C LYS A 36 6.35 7.28 -9.65
N GLN A 37 6.44 5.96 -9.58
CA GLN A 37 5.58 5.09 -10.37
C GLN A 37 4.12 5.30 -10.00
N ALA A 38 3.83 5.35 -8.71
CA ALA A 38 2.46 5.53 -8.24
C ALA A 38 1.89 6.86 -8.71
N PHE A 39 2.70 7.92 -8.70
CA PHE A 39 2.26 9.22 -9.20
C PHE A 39 1.86 9.15 -10.67
N LYS A 40 2.55 8.32 -11.43
CA LYS A 40 2.23 8.15 -12.86
C LYS A 40 1.00 7.28 -13.07
N MET A 41 0.83 6.27 -12.25
CA MET A 41 -0.19 5.25 -12.49
C MET A 41 -1.55 5.60 -11.92
N TYR A 42 -1.59 6.36 -10.84
CA TYR A 42 -2.84 6.59 -10.13
C TYR A 42 -3.19 8.07 -10.08
N PRO A 43 -4.36 8.46 -10.60
CA PRO A 43 -4.80 9.86 -10.51
C PRO A 43 -5.15 10.21 -9.06
N ARG A 44 -4.99 11.47 -8.72
CA ARG A 44 -5.25 11.94 -7.36
C ARG A 44 -6.68 11.70 -6.92
N ASN A 45 -7.62 11.78 -7.84
CA ASN A 45 -9.04 11.66 -7.48
C ASN A 45 -9.44 10.26 -7.08
N ILE A 46 -8.63 9.24 -7.40
CA ILE A 46 -8.97 7.87 -7.03
C ILE A 46 -7.92 7.22 -6.14
N VAL A 47 -6.78 7.86 -5.93
CA VAL A 47 -5.68 7.23 -5.22
C VAL A 47 -6.04 6.88 -3.78
N VAL A 48 -6.81 7.74 -3.11
CA VAL A 48 -7.20 7.50 -1.73
C VAL A 48 -8.08 6.25 -1.64
N SER A 49 -9.01 6.13 -2.55
CA SER A 49 -9.91 5.00 -2.61
C SER A 49 -9.16 3.70 -2.84
N ILE A 50 -8.20 3.72 -3.75
CA ILE A 50 -7.38 2.55 -4.04
C ILE A 50 -6.53 2.16 -2.83
N ALA A 51 -5.90 3.16 -2.20
CA ALA A 51 -5.07 2.90 -1.03
C ALA A 51 -5.89 2.33 0.12
N GLU A 52 -7.08 2.87 0.34
CA GLU A 52 -7.96 2.37 1.40
C GLU A 52 -8.37 0.93 1.14
N SER A 53 -8.62 0.59 -0.10
CA SER A 53 -8.92 -0.79 -0.47
C SER A 53 -7.76 -1.72 -0.16
N LYS A 54 -6.54 -1.31 -0.47
CA LYS A 54 -5.37 -2.13 -0.21
C LYS A 54 -5.12 -2.31 1.28
N VAL A 55 -5.29 -1.24 2.05
CA VAL A 55 -5.14 -1.30 3.50
C VAL A 55 -6.21 -2.21 4.11
N TYR A 56 -7.43 -2.09 3.64
CA TYR A 56 -8.51 -2.93 4.12
C TYR A 56 -8.24 -4.40 3.83
N ALA A 57 -7.79 -4.69 2.63
CA ALA A 57 -7.50 -6.07 2.23
C ALA A 57 -6.40 -6.66 3.09
N GLU A 58 -5.36 -5.88 3.38
CA GLU A 58 -4.27 -6.34 4.21
C GLU A 58 -4.75 -6.63 5.63
N LYS A 59 -5.55 -5.74 6.20
CA LYS A 59 -6.10 -5.95 7.54
C LYS A 59 -7.00 -7.16 7.59
N LYS A 60 -7.77 -7.37 6.54
CA LYS A 60 -8.67 -8.52 6.47
C LYS A 60 -7.90 -9.82 6.46
N LEU A 61 -6.83 -9.88 5.67
CA LEU A 61 -5.98 -11.07 5.64
C LEU A 61 -5.34 -11.33 6.99
N LYS A 62 -4.89 -10.28 7.64
CA LYS A 62 -4.29 -10.40 8.95
C LYS A 62 -5.29 -10.94 9.96
N ASP A 63 -6.50 -10.43 9.92
CA ASP A 63 -7.56 -10.89 10.81
C ASP A 63 -7.91 -12.35 10.55
N LEU A 64 -7.91 -12.76 9.31
CA LEU A 64 -8.18 -14.15 8.98
C LEU A 64 -7.10 -15.08 9.51
N LYS A 65 -5.85 -14.62 9.45
CA LYS A 65 -4.75 -15.42 9.97
C LYS A 65 -4.78 -15.57 11.46
N ASN A 66 -5.18 -14.51 12.17
CA ASN A 66 -5.16 -14.51 13.62
C ASN A 66 -6.54 -14.68 14.23
N GLY A 67 -7.53 -14.42 13.45
CA GLY A 67 -8.88 -14.29 13.95
C GLY A 67 -9.46 -15.53 14.52
N CYS A 68 -9.09 -16.62 13.97
CA CYS A 68 -9.58 -17.88 14.49
C CYS A 68 -9.16 -18.08 15.88
N ASP A 69 -8.05 -17.49 16.22
CA ASP A 69 -7.53 -17.65 17.54
C ASP A 69 -8.32 -16.96 18.56
N THR A 70 -8.96 -15.92 18.20
CA THR A 70 -9.57 -15.12 19.17
C THR A 70 -10.95 -15.49 19.44
N ASN A 71 -11.50 -16.08 18.64
CA ASN A 71 -12.81 -16.27 18.87
C ASN A 71 -13.16 -17.11 19.81
N GLU A 72 -12.62 -16.71 20.03
CA GLU A 72 -13.12 -17.01 20.76
C GLU A 72 -13.40 -16.76 21.35
#